data_b58fad9927985fe71f9ce8cec1c8f00f
#
_entry.id   b58fad9927985fe71f9ce8cec1c8f00f
#
_cell.length_a   1.000
_cell.length_b   1.000
_cell.length_c   1.000
_cell.angle_alpha   90.00
_cell.angle_beta   90.00
_cell.angle_gamma   90.00
#
_symmetry.space_group_name_H-M   'P 1'
#
loop_
_entity.id
_entity.type
_entity.pdbx_description
1 polymer ?
#
loop_
_entity_poly.entity_id
_entity_poly.type
_entity_poly.pdbx_seq_one_letter_code
_entity_poly.pdbx_strand_id
1 'polypeptide(L)'
;MNSFSYVRADDVATAVREMAMDSSAKFIAGGTNLIDLMKENVEHPSRLIDITRLPLDKIEETRDGSLRLGALVKNSDTAYNEQVEKRYPLLAKAILAGASPQLRNMATNGGNLLQRTRCYCFYATAGRNDPP
;
A
#
# COMPACT_ATOMS: atom_id res chain seq x y z
N MET A 1 -15.96 -4.06 -11.07
CA MET A 1 -14.55 -4.56 -10.96
C MET A 1 -14.32 -5.55 -12.09
N ASN A 2 -13.29 -5.33 -12.91
CA ASN A 2 -12.94 -6.20 -14.03
C ASN A 2 -12.26 -7.47 -13.55
N SER A 3 -12.21 -8.51 -14.41
CA SER A 3 -11.46 -9.72 -14.11
C SER A 3 -9.95 -9.46 -14.12
N PHE A 4 -9.23 -10.10 -13.24
CA PHE A 4 -7.78 -10.02 -13.13
C PHE A 4 -7.20 -11.40 -12.78
N SER A 5 -5.94 -11.62 -13.12
CA SER A 5 -5.17 -12.74 -12.61
C SER A 5 -4.52 -12.40 -11.27
N TYR A 6 -4.23 -13.42 -10.48
CA TYR A 6 -3.61 -13.24 -9.16
C TYR A 6 -2.39 -14.14 -9.03
N VAL A 7 -1.29 -13.58 -8.56
CA VAL A 7 -0.06 -14.30 -8.23
C VAL A 7 0.45 -13.83 -6.88
N ARG A 8 0.95 -14.75 -6.09
CA ARG A 8 1.64 -14.43 -4.83
C ARG A 8 3.13 -14.56 -5.03
N ALA A 9 3.87 -13.51 -4.69
CA ALA A 9 5.33 -13.52 -4.77
C ALA A 9 5.92 -14.13 -3.49
N ASP A 10 6.84 -15.07 -3.66
CA ASP A 10 7.56 -15.71 -2.56
C ASP A 10 8.82 -14.92 -2.15
N ASP A 11 9.35 -14.11 -3.06
CA ASP A 11 10.50 -13.24 -2.83
C ASP A 11 10.40 -11.93 -3.64
N VAL A 12 11.26 -10.96 -3.30
CA VAL A 12 11.27 -9.63 -3.94
C VAL A 12 11.65 -9.73 -5.42
N ALA A 13 12.57 -10.62 -5.80
CA ALA A 13 12.99 -10.77 -7.18
C ALA A 13 11.85 -11.29 -8.06
N THR A 14 11.08 -12.24 -7.55
CA THR A 14 9.85 -12.73 -8.20
C THR A 14 8.82 -11.62 -8.33
N ALA A 15 8.58 -10.83 -7.28
CA ALA A 15 7.63 -9.70 -7.34
C ALA A 15 8.01 -8.69 -8.43
N VAL A 16 9.29 -8.32 -8.49
CA VAL A 16 9.81 -7.38 -9.50
C VAL A 16 9.70 -7.97 -10.91
N ARG A 17 10.03 -9.23 -11.10
CA ARG A 17 9.93 -9.92 -12.39
C ARG A 17 8.49 -9.97 -12.90
N GLU A 18 7.53 -10.35 -12.05
CA GLU A 18 6.11 -10.39 -12.40
C GLU A 18 5.57 -9.00 -12.79
N MET A 19 6.01 -7.96 -12.09
CA MET A 19 5.66 -6.57 -12.42
C MET A 19 6.26 -6.13 -13.76
N ALA A 20 7.49 -6.55 -14.07
CA ALA A 20 8.17 -6.19 -15.32
C ALA A 20 7.55 -6.87 -16.56
N MET A 21 6.89 -8.01 -16.39
CA MET A 21 6.23 -8.76 -17.47
C MET A 21 4.92 -8.13 -17.94
N ASP A 22 4.27 -7.34 -17.08
CA ASP A 22 2.95 -6.79 -17.37
C ASP A 22 2.84 -5.35 -16.83
N SER A 23 2.84 -4.39 -17.73
CA SER A 23 2.77 -2.95 -17.39
C SER A 23 1.46 -2.53 -16.71
N SER A 24 0.40 -3.34 -16.84
CA SER A 24 -0.88 -3.11 -16.19
C SER A 24 -1.03 -3.86 -14.86
N ALA A 25 -0.02 -4.67 -14.46
CA ALA A 25 -0.01 -5.31 -13.15
C ALA A 25 0.11 -4.29 -12.02
N LYS A 26 -0.39 -4.65 -10.83
CA LYS A 26 -0.28 -3.85 -9.61
C LYS A 26 0.12 -4.72 -8.43
N PHE A 27 0.98 -4.20 -7.57
CA PHE A 27 1.21 -4.82 -6.28
C PHE A 27 -0.01 -4.67 -5.37
N ILE A 28 -0.33 -5.73 -4.64
CA ILE A 28 -1.33 -5.69 -3.58
C ILE A 28 -0.69 -6.09 -2.24
N ALA A 29 -0.88 -5.23 -1.25
CA ALA A 29 -0.54 -5.47 0.15
C ALA A 29 -1.84 -5.49 0.98
N GLY A 30 -2.10 -4.51 1.83
CA GLY A 30 -3.34 -4.42 2.59
C GLY A 30 -4.61 -4.16 1.76
N GLY A 31 -4.47 -3.75 0.51
CA GLY A 31 -5.57 -3.58 -0.44
C GLY A 31 -6.47 -2.35 -0.19
N THR A 32 -6.31 -1.65 0.91
CA THR A 32 -7.21 -0.58 1.38
C THR A 32 -7.36 0.62 0.45
N ASN A 33 -6.46 0.80 -0.51
CA ASN A 33 -6.58 1.81 -1.56
C ASN A 33 -6.88 1.16 -2.93
N LEU A 34 -6.09 0.17 -3.34
CA LEU A 34 -6.20 -0.42 -4.68
C LEU A 34 -7.57 -1.08 -4.90
N ILE A 35 -8.05 -1.88 -3.94
CA ILE A 35 -9.35 -2.58 -4.09
C ILE A 35 -10.50 -1.57 -4.18
N ASP A 36 -10.42 -0.49 -3.41
CA ASP A 36 -11.42 0.58 -3.46
C ASP A 36 -11.44 1.24 -4.86
N LEU A 37 -10.27 1.61 -5.39
CA LEU A 37 -10.17 2.17 -6.74
C LEU A 37 -10.63 1.20 -7.84
N MET A 38 -10.42 -0.12 -7.65
CA MET A 38 -10.94 -1.13 -8.57
C MET A 38 -12.47 -1.26 -8.49
N LYS A 39 -13.07 -1.10 -7.30
CA LYS A 39 -14.53 -1.10 -7.11
C LYS A 39 -15.17 0.13 -7.74
N GLU A 40 -14.52 1.29 -7.60
CA GLU A 40 -14.95 2.55 -8.20
C GLU A 40 -14.63 2.67 -9.70
N ASN A 41 -14.13 1.58 -10.31
CA ASN A 41 -13.80 1.53 -11.74
C ASN A 41 -12.75 2.58 -12.18
N VAL A 42 -11.81 2.91 -11.30
CA VAL A 42 -10.70 3.85 -11.53
C VAL A 42 -9.41 3.13 -11.90
N GLU A 43 -9.17 1.96 -11.29
CA GLU A 43 -8.01 1.11 -11.57
C GLU A 43 -8.47 -0.23 -12.15
N HIS A 44 -7.83 -0.64 -13.26
CA HIS A 44 -8.17 -1.86 -14.01
C HIS A 44 -6.94 -2.75 -14.21
N PRO A 45 -6.29 -3.24 -13.14
CA PRO A 45 -5.13 -4.10 -13.31
C PRO A 45 -5.53 -5.42 -13.97
N SER A 46 -4.74 -5.88 -14.94
CA SER A 46 -4.86 -7.23 -15.52
C SER A 46 -4.39 -8.31 -14.55
N ARG A 47 -3.47 -7.93 -13.63
CA ARG A 47 -2.84 -8.84 -12.68
C ARG A 47 -2.60 -8.16 -11.34
N LEU A 48 -2.90 -8.89 -10.26
CA LEU A 48 -2.51 -8.51 -8.89
C LEU A 48 -1.36 -9.39 -8.42
N ILE A 49 -0.29 -8.73 -7.98
CA ILE A 49 0.90 -9.39 -7.41
C ILE A 49 0.85 -9.19 -5.90
N ASP A 50 0.50 -10.25 -5.18
CA ASP A 50 0.43 -10.24 -3.72
C ASP A 50 1.83 -10.27 -3.12
N ILE A 51 2.17 -9.22 -2.38
CA ILE A 51 3.46 -9.05 -1.70
C ILE A 51 3.37 -9.21 -0.18
N THR A 52 2.22 -9.64 0.35
CA THR A 52 1.96 -9.67 1.80
C THR A 52 2.86 -10.62 2.59
N ARG A 53 3.51 -11.58 1.92
CA ARG A 53 4.42 -12.55 2.56
C ARG A 53 5.90 -12.21 2.42
N LEU A 54 6.23 -11.10 1.76
CA LEU A 54 7.62 -10.67 1.64
C LEU A 54 8.16 -10.19 2.99
N PRO A 55 9.45 -10.40 3.30
CA PRO A 55 10.06 -10.02 4.58
C PRO A 55 10.36 -8.50 4.62
N LEU A 56 9.32 -7.69 4.46
CA LEU A 56 9.37 -6.22 4.43
C LEU A 56 8.51 -5.59 5.55
N ASP A 57 8.23 -6.33 6.61
CA ASP A 57 7.30 -6.00 7.68
C ASP A 57 8.00 -5.65 9.02
N LYS A 58 9.28 -5.25 8.96
CA LYS A 58 10.05 -4.93 10.17
C LYS A 58 10.26 -3.44 10.37
N ILE A 59 10.32 -3.03 11.63
CA ILE A 59 10.81 -1.73 12.08
C ILE A 59 12.17 -1.97 12.71
N GLU A 60 13.22 -1.36 12.17
CA GLU A 60 14.60 -1.63 12.56
C GLU A 60 15.38 -0.33 12.74
N GLU A 61 16.21 -0.25 13.77
CA GLU A 61 17.18 0.82 13.89
C GLU A 61 18.41 0.50 13.02
N THR A 62 18.81 1.46 12.20
CA THR A 62 19.98 1.34 11.35
C THR A 62 21.26 1.74 12.10
N ARG A 63 22.44 1.40 11.56
CA ARG A 63 23.73 1.64 12.23
C ARG A 63 24.03 3.11 12.48
N ASP A 64 23.46 4.01 11.70
CA ASP A 64 23.55 5.46 11.86
C ASP A 64 22.53 6.05 12.84
N GLY A 65 21.75 5.18 13.49
CA GLY A 65 20.71 5.57 14.42
C GLY A 65 19.39 6.00 13.76
N SER A 66 19.24 5.89 12.44
CA SER A 66 17.97 6.13 11.76
C SER A 66 17.00 4.97 11.98
N LEU A 67 15.70 5.21 11.77
CA LEU A 67 14.68 4.18 11.87
C LEU A 67 14.21 3.76 10.45
N ARG A 68 14.39 2.50 10.11
CA ARG A 68 13.89 1.91 8.87
C ARG A 68 12.52 1.32 9.12
N LEU A 69 11.52 1.81 8.40
CA LEU A 69 10.17 1.29 8.41
C LEU A 69 9.96 0.44 7.15
N GLY A 70 9.72 -0.85 7.31
CA GLY A 70 9.45 -1.76 6.20
C GLY A 70 8.17 -1.36 5.45
N ALA A 71 8.16 -1.60 4.14
CA ALA A 71 7.02 -1.24 3.29
C ALA A 71 5.72 -1.97 3.67
N LEU A 72 5.81 -3.17 4.23
CA LEU A 72 4.68 -3.99 4.66
C LEU A 72 4.31 -3.84 6.13
N VAL A 73 5.06 -3.05 6.91
CA VAL A 73 4.65 -2.69 8.27
C VAL A 73 3.30 -1.99 8.21
N LYS A 74 2.37 -2.42 9.05
CA LYS A 74 1.04 -1.83 9.11
C LYS A 74 1.08 -0.42 9.70
N ASN A 75 0.17 0.41 9.27
CA ASN A 75 0.06 1.79 9.80
C ASN A 75 -0.20 1.79 11.30
N SER A 76 -1.02 0.86 11.82
CA SER A 76 -1.23 0.67 13.26
C SER A 76 0.08 0.34 13.98
N ASP A 77 0.86 -0.62 13.46
CA ASP A 77 2.09 -1.06 14.09
C ASP A 77 3.15 0.04 14.09
N THR A 78 3.19 0.84 13.00
CA THR A 78 4.04 2.04 12.93
C THR A 78 3.63 3.08 13.97
N ALA A 79 2.33 3.38 14.07
CA ALA A 79 1.84 4.44 14.95
C ALA A 79 1.99 4.12 16.45
N TYR A 80 1.88 2.83 16.82
CA TYR A 80 2.02 2.37 18.20
C TYR A 80 3.41 1.83 18.53
N ASN A 81 4.37 1.94 17.62
CA ASN A 81 5.74 1.55 17.91
C ASN A 81 6.40 2.57 18.83
N GLU A 82 6.97 2.12 19.93
CA GLU A 82 7.57 2.95 20.96
C GLU A 82 8.69 3.86 20.42
N GLN A 83 9.52 3.36 19.51
CA GLN A 83 10.58 4.13 18.86
C GLN A 83 10.02 5.25 17.97
N VAL A 84 8.96 4.92 17.21
CA VAL A 84 8.28 5.91 16.35
C VAL A 84 7.59 6.96 17.21
N GLU A 85 6.89 6.56 18.26
CA GLU A 85 6.17 7.49 19.14
C GLU A 85 7.11 8.44 19.84
N LYS A 86 8.25 7.95 20.34
CA LYS A 86 9.25 8.78 21.05
C LYS A 86 10.05 9.69 20.12
N ARG A 87 10.50 9.18 18.98
CA ARG A 87 11.44 9.90 18.11
C ARG A 87 10.76 10.66 16.99
N TYR A 88 9.57 10.23 16.56
CA TYR A 88 8.80 10.79 15.45
C TYR A 88 7.32 10.97 15.83
N PRO A 89 7.01 11.70 16.91
CA PRO A 89 5.63 11.80 17.44
C PRO A 89 4.64 12.39 16.44
N LEU A 90 5.11 13.26 15.55
CA LEU A 90 4.27 13.81 14.49
C LEU A 90 3.81 12.73 13.51
N LEU A 91 4.68 11.77 13.16
CA LEU A 91 4.34 10.66 12.28
C LEU A 91 3.26 9.77 12.92
N ALA A 92 3.45 9.38 14.19
CA ALA A 92 2.47 8.59 14.93
C ALA A 92 1.10 9.30 14.97
N LYS A 93 1.08 10.58 15.35
CA LYS A 93 -0.15 11.39 15.42
C LYS A 93 -0.82 11.54 14.05
N ALA A 94 -0.05 11.78 12.98
CA ALA A 94 -0.58 11.92 11.63
C ALA A 94 -1.24 10.62 11.14
N ILE A 95 -0.61 9.46 11.39
CA ILE A 95 -1.19 8.16 11.07
C ILE A 95 -2.50 7.94 11.86
N LEU A 96 -2.50 8.25 13.15
CA LEU A 96 -3.67 8.05 14.02
C LEU A 96 -4.82 9.01 13.72
N ALA A 97 -4.54 10.18 13.18
CA ALA A 97 -5.56 11.14 12.74
C ALA A 97 -6.24 10.73 11.43
N GLY A 98 -5.61 9.84 10.64
CA GLY A 98 -6.15 9.39 9.36
C GLY A 98 -6.90 8.07 9.46
N ALA A 99 -7.86 7.85 8.54
CA ALA A 99 -8.62 6.61 8.38
C ALA A 99 -9.30 6.10 9.67
N SER A 100 -9.78 4.85 9.64
CA SER A 100 -10.31 4.15 10.82
C SER A 100 -9.28 3.19 11.41
N PRO A 101 -9.43 2.73 12.66
CA PRO A 101 -8.58 1.67 13.22
C PRO A 101 -8.54 0.41 12.35
N GLN A 102 -9.68 0.00 11.79
CA GLN A 102 -9.78 -1.17 10.93
C GLN A 102 -8.95 -1.00 9.65
N LEU A 103 -8.99 0.18 9.02
CA LEU A 103 -8.18 0.47 7.85
C LEU A 103 -6.69 0.51 8.20
N ARG A 104 -6.31 1.13 9.32
CA ARG A 104 -4.90 1.18 9.77
C ARG A 104 -4.31 -0.19 10.08
N ASN A 105 -5.14 -1.13 10.53
CA ASN A 105 -4.72 -2.53 10.78
C ASN A 105 -4.48 -3.33 9.50
N MET A 106 -4.92 -2.83 8.34
CA MET A 106 -4.70 -3.45 7.03
C MET A 106 -3.73 -2.65 6.16
N ALA A 107 -3.84 -1.33 6.16
CA ALA A 107 -2.96 -0.45 5.38
C ALA A 107 -1.50 -0.60 5.80
N THR A 108 -0.62 -0.58 4.81
CA THR A 108 0.83 -0.70 5.00
C THR A 108 1.54 0.61 4.71
N ASN A 109 2.74 0.82 5.24
CA ASN A 109 3.53 2.04 5.01
C ASN A 109 3.77 2.27 3.52
N GLY A 110 4.21 1.25 2.77
CA GLY A 110 4.40 1.36 1.32
C GLY A 110 3.12 1.69 0.58
N GLY A 111 2.02 1.00 0.90
CA GLY A 111 0.71 1.27 0.31
C GLY A 111 0.22 2.68 0.61
N ASN A 112 0.46 3.18 1.82
CA ASN A 112 0.07 4.53 2.20
C ASN A 112 0.87 5.61 1.45
N LEU A 113 2.17 5.43 1.27
CA LEU A 113 3.02 6.35 0.51
C LEU A 113 2.69 6.36 -0.99
N LEU A 114 2.30 5.22 -1.56
CA LEU A 114 2.01 5.03 -2.97
C LEU A 114 0.52 5.14 -3.31
N GLN A 115 -0.33 5.49 -2.36
CA GLN A 115 -1.77 5.59 -2.57
C GLN A 115 -2.13 6.71 -3.54
N ARG A 116 -3.24 6.52 -4.25
CA ARG A 116 -3.87 7.58 -5.03
C ARG A 116 -4.98 8.25 -4.22
N THR A 117 -5.26 9.49 -4.58
CA THR A 117 -6.34 10.28 -3.96
C THR A 117 -7.69 9.57 -4.08
N ARG A 118 -8.54 9.71 -3.06
CA ARG A 118 -9.91 9.19 -3.02
C ARG A 118 -10.87 10.34 -2.73
N CYS A 119 -11.12 11.16 -3.74
CA CYS A 119 -12.11 12.24 -3.67
C CYS A 119 -13.06 12.15 -4.87
N TYR A 120 -14.24 12.70 -4.74
CA TYR A 120 -15.25 12.70 -5.81
C TYR A 120 -14.76 13.34 -7.10
N CYS A 121 -13.98 14.42 -6.99
CA CYS A 121 -13.40 15.08 -8.18
C CYS A 121 -12.45 14.15 -8.93
N PHE A 122 -11.62 13.39 -8.22
CA PHE A 122 -10.70 12.42 -8.82
C PHE A 122 -11.46 11.29 -9.50
N TYR A 123 -12.46 10.70 -8.85
CA TYR A 123 -13.27 9.63 -9.44
C TYR A 123 -14.04 10.09 -10.68
N ALA A 124 -14.61 11.29 -10.63
CA ALA A 124 -15.35 11.85 -11.76
C ALA A 124 -14.45 12.14 -12.98
N THR A 125 -13.16 12.43 -12.79
CA THR A 125 -12.21 12.69 -13.88
C THR A 125 -11.54 11.41 -14.38
N ALA A 126 -11.19 10.49 -13.50
CA ALA A 126 -10.54 9.23 -13.85
C ALA A 126 -11.44 8.30 -14.69
N GLY A 127 -12.75 8.25 -14.37
CA GLY A 127 -13.71 7.47 -15.15
C GLY A 127 -14.14 8.08 -16.51
N ARG A 128 -13.70 9.32 -16.81
CA ARG A 128 -13.97 9.96 -18.10
C ARG A 128 -12.87 9.76 -19.15
N ASN A 129 -11.74 9.21 -18.74
CA ASN A 129 -10.59 8.99 -19.64
C ASN A 129 -10.54 7.57 -20.22
N ASP A 130 -11.55 6.74 -19.98
CA ASP A 130 -11.71 5.51 -20.73
C ASP A 130 -12.26 5.88 -22.12
N PRO A 131 -11.54 5.58 -23.22
CA PRO A 131 -12.09 5.75 -24.56
C PRO A 131 -13.32 4.85 -24.71
N PRO A 132 -14.29 5.27 -25.51
CA PRO A 132 -15.52 4.52 -25.76
C PRO A 132 -15.26 3.17 -26.40
#